data_539da6220c7fe40339d8ea5005928b4d
#
_entry.id   539da6220c7fe40339d8ea5005928b4d
#
_cell.length_a   1.000
_cell.length_b   1.000
_cell.length_c   1.000
_cell.angle_alpha   90.00
_cell.angle_beta   90.00
_cell.angle_gamma   90.00
#
_symmetry.space_group_name_H-M   'P 1'
#
loop_
_entity.id
_entity.type
_entity.pdbx_description
1 polymer ?
#
loop_
_entity_poly.entity_id
_entity_poly.type
_entity_poly.pdbx_seq_one_letter_code
_entity_poly.pdbx_strand_id
1 'polypeptide(L)'
;MTDTIEQKCLAKGVKLTDQRKTIARVISESKKQYGESDHPDVDELYKRVSDIDNKISIATVYRTVKLFEESGILMKHDFKDGKARYELNDDHNHLIDIKTGNIIEFTSDEIENIQKKIAEKHGYKLVDSKLELYCVKDKSD
;
A
#
# COMPACT_ATOMS: atom_id res chain seq x y z
N MET A 1 9.10 -10.62 -5.27
CA MET A 1 7.77 -10.57 -5.90
C MET A 1 6.85 -9.70 -5.07
N THR A 2 6.30 -8.65 -5.67
CA THR A 2 5.34 -7.80 -4.97
C THR A 2 4.02 -8.54 -4.84
N ASP A 3 3.49 -8.61 -3.62
CA ASP A 3 2.19 -9.22 -3.39
C ASP A 3 1.09 -8.38 -4.03
N THR A 4 0.12 -9.05 -4.63
CA THR A 4 -1.09 -8.38 -5.11
C THR A 4 -1.94 -7.96 -3.91
N ILE A 5 -2.90 -7.06 -4.13
CA ILE A 5 -3.86 -6.68 -3.07
C ILE A 5 -4.62 -7.92 -2.59
N GLU A 6 -4.97 -8.82 -3.51
CA GLU A 6 -5.66 -10.06 -3.15
C GLU A 6 -4.85 -10.90 -2.16
N GLN A 7 -3.56 -11.06 -2.41
CA GLN A 7 -2.65 -11.78 -1.50
C GLN A 7 -2.51 -11.06 -0.16
N LYS A 8 -2.42 -9.75 -0.17
CA LYS A 8 -2.36 -8.95 1.06
C LYS A 8 -3.63 -9.06 1.89
N CYS A 9 -4.79 -9.05 1.24
CA CYS A 9 -6.07 -9.24 1.91
C CYS A 9 -6.15 -10.62 2.58
N LEU A 10 -5.72 -11.66 1.88
CA LEU A 10 -5.70 -13.01 2.44
C LEU A 10 -4.79 -13.07 3.67
N ALA A 11 -3.60 -12.50 3.58
CA ALA A 11 -2.64 -12.48 4.70
C ALA A 11 -3.16 -11.72 5.91
N LYS A 12 -3.93 -10.66 5.70
CA LYS A 12 -4.47 -9.80 6.78
C LYS A 12 -5.88 -10.17 7.22
N GLY A 13 -6.45 -11.24 6.66
CA GLY A 13 -7.77 -11.71 7.03
C GLY A 13 -8.91 -10.83 6.53
N VAL A 14 -8.68 -10.06 5.48
CA VAL A 14 -9.70 -9.21 4.86
C VAL A 14 -10.45 -10.05 3.83
N LYS A 15 -11.77 -10.16 4.00
CA LYS A 15 -12.62 -10.90 3.08
C LYS A 15 -12.75 -10.16 1.75
N LEU A 16 -12.48 -10.87 0.65
CA LEU A 16 -12.67 -10.35 -0.70
C LEU A 16 -13.98 -10.86 -1.30
N THR A 17 -14.92 -9.95 -1.51
CA THR A 17 -16.10 -10.18 -2.32
C THR A 17 -15.73 -9.94 -3.79
N ASP A 18 -16.61 -10.35 -4.72
CA ASP A 18 -16.36 -10.13 -6.15
C ASP A 18 -16.16 -8.65 -6.48
N GLN A 19 -16.95 -7.77 -5.88
CA GLN A 19 -16.81 -6.33 -6.10
C GLN A 19 -15.51 -5.79 -5.52
N ARG A 20 -15.10 -6.26 -4.35
CA ARG A 20 -13.81 -5.88 -3.76
C ARG A 20 -12.64 -6.36 -4.61
N LYS A 21 -12.75 -7.54 -5.22
CA LYS A 21 -11.72 -8.05 -6.14
C LYS A 21 -11.56 -7.14 -7.36
N THR A 22 -12.65 -6.68 -7.93
CA THR A 22 -12.60 -5.75 -9.06
C THR A 22 -11.91 -4.44 -8.66
N ILE A 23 -12.28 -3.90 -7.51
CA ILE A 23 -11.66 -2.68 -6.98
C ILE A 23 -10.17 -2.89 -6.71
N ALA A 24 -9.80 -4.03 -6.11
CA ALA A 24 -8.42 -4.38 -5.84
C ALA A 24 -7.58 -4.46 -7.12
N ARG A 25 -8.12 -5.06 -8.17
CA ARG A 25 -7.44 -5.13 -9.47
C ARG A 25 -7.18 -3.77 -10.07
N VAL A 26 -8.19 -2.90 -10.04
CA VAL A 26 -8.05 -1.53 -10.56
C VAL A 26 -6.91 -0.81 -9.84
N ILE A 27 -6.86 -0.91 -8.52
CA ILE A 27 -5.81 -0.27 -7.73
C ILE A 27 -4.44 -0.89 -8.03
N SER A 28 -4.34 -2.21 -8.08
CA SER A 28 -3.09 -2.92 -8.34
C SER A 28 -2.50 -2.59 -9.72
N GLU A 29 -3.35 -2.38 -10.71
CA GLU A 29 -2.94 -2.12 -12.08
C GLU A 29 -2.75 -0.63 -12.38
N SER A 30 -3.10 0.25 -11.45
CA SER A 30 -3.09 1.70 -11.68
C SER A 30 -1.72 2.24 -12.10
N LYS A 31 -0.67 1.91 -11.37
CA LYS A 31 0.67 2.38 -11.70
C LYS A 31 1.18 1.80 -13.01
N LYS A 32 0.83 0.57 -13.30
CA LYS A 32 1.19 -0.13 -14.53
C LYS A 32 0.56 0.53 -15.75
N GLN A 33 -0.69 0.93 -15.63
CA GLN A 33 -1.47 1.51 -16.71
C GLN A 33 -1.28 3.03 -16.84
N TYR A 34 -1.12 3.74 -15.72
CA TYR A 34 -1.09 5.20 -15.68
C TYR A 34 0.26 5.79 -15.24
N GLY A 35 1.26 4.95 -14.91
CA GLY A 35 2.60 5.37 -14.52
C GLY A 35 2.83 5.42 -13.02
N GLU A 36 4.11 5.51 -12.64
CA GLU A 36 4.53 5.48 -11.24
C GLU A 36 4.06 6.69 -10.44
N SER A 37 3.81 7.82 -11.09
CA SER A 37 3.32 9.03 -10.44
C SER A 37 1.81 9.05 -10.25
N ASP A 38 1.11 7.99 -10.64
CA ASP A 38 -0.34 7.91 -10.51
C ASP A 38 -0.76 7.81 -9.04
N HIS A 39 -1.52 8.80 -8.60
CA HIS A 39 -2.08 8.85 -7.25
C HIS A 39 -3.56 9.20 -7.36
N PRO A 40 -4.41 8.20 -7.66
CA PRO A 40 -5.83 8.46 -7.85
C PRO A 40 -6.53 8.74 -6.52
N ASP A 41 -7.49 9.66 -6.56
CA ASP A 41 -8.47 9.81 -5.48
C ASP A 41 -9.60 8.78 -5.65
N VAL A 42 -10.56 8.77 -4.73
CA VAL A 42 -11.65 7.80 -4.78
C VAL A 42 -12.55 8.01 -5.99
N ASP A 43 -12.78 9.26 -6.39
CA ASP A 43 -13.61 9.57 -7.56
C ASP A 43 -12.98 9.02 -8.83
N GLU A 44 -11.67 9.16 -8.99
CA GLU A 44 -10.95 8.59 -10.12
C GLU A 44 -10.96 7.06 -10.08
N LEU A 45 -10.78 6.47 -8.90
CA LEU A 45 -10.88 5.02 -8.75
C LEU A 45 -12.27 4.51 -9.10
N TYR A 46 -13.32 5.22 -8.68
CA TYR A 46 -14.68 4.88 -9.04
C TYR A 46 -14.88 4.89 -10.56
N LYS A 47 -14.36 5.89 -11.22
CA LYS A 47 -14.43 6.02 -12.67
C LYS A 47 -13.80 4.83 -13.38
N ARG A 48 -12.59 4.45 -12.95
CA ARG A 48 -11.87 3.28 -13.49
C ARG A 48 -12.60 1.98 -13.21
N VAL A 49 -13.18 1.84 -12.03
CA VAL A 49 -13.98 0.66 -11.65
C VAL A 49 -15.25 0.58 -12.50
N SER A 50 -15.93 1.70 -12.70
CA SER A 50 -17.16 1.77 -13.49
C SER A 50 -16.95 1.36 -14.96
N ASP A 51 -15.77 1.62 -15.49
CA ASP A 51 -15.42 1.20 -16.85
C ASP A 51 -15.36 -0.33 -16.99
N ILE A 52 -15.12 -1.02 -15.88
CA ILE A 52 -15.05 -2.49 -15.85
C ILE A 52 -16.39 -3.08 -15.44
N ASP A 53 -17.00 -2.53 -14.38
CA ASP A 53 -18.28 -2.99 -13.85
C ASP A 53 -19.09 -1.79 -13.31
N ASN A 54 -20.04 -1.33 -14.12
CA ASN A 54 -20.85 -0.17 -13.77
C ASN A 54 -21.92 -0.45 -12.70
N LYS A 55 -22.02 -1.70 -12.23
CA LYS A 55 -22.93 -2.06 -11.13
C LYS A 55 -22.35 -1.76 -9.76
N ILE A 56 -21.05 -1.54 -9.68
CA ILE A 56 -20.40 -1.20 -8.43
C ILE A 56 -20.65 0.28 -8.12
N SER A 57 -21.28 0.56 -6.99
CA SER A 57 -21.61 1.93 -6.60
C SER A 57 -20.40 2.68 -6.06
N ILE A 58 -20.46 4.01 -6.12
CA ILE A 58 -19.41 4.85 -5.52
C ILE A 58 -19.31 4.59 -4.01
N ALA A 59 -20.42 4.35 -3.33
CA ALA A 59 -20.41 4.04 -1.90
C ALA A 59 -19.63 2.76 -1.60
N THR A 60 -19.74 1.75 -2.46
CA THR A 60 -18.98 0.51 -2.33
C THR A 60 -17.49 0.76 -2.53
N VAL A 61 -17.12 1.59 -3.50
CA VAL A 61 -15.72 1.96 -3.73
C VAL A 61 -15.16 2.68 -2.51
N TYR A 62 -15.88 3.67 -1.96
CA TYR A 62 -15.47 4.38 -0.74
C TYR A 62 -15.23 3.44 0.42
N ARG A 63 -16.20 2.56 0.70
CA ARG A 63 -16.08 1.62 1.82
C ARG A 63 -14.93 0.64 1.64
N THR A 64 -14.70 0.18 0.41
CA THR A 64 -13.62 -0.76 0.11
C THR A 64 -12.25 -0.10 0.24
N VAL A 65 -12.09 1.11 -0.29
CA VAL A 65 -10.85 1.88 -0.15
C VAL A 65 -10.54 2.15 1.31
N LYS A 66 -11.54 2.54 2.09
CA LYS A 66 -11.39 2.77 3.53
C LYS A 66 -10.97 1.50 4.26
N LEU A 67 -11.58 0.36 3.92
CA LEU A 67 -11.22 -0.93 4.49
C LEU A 67 -9.77 -1.29 4.20
N PHE A 68 -9.32 -1.09 2.96
CA PHE A 68 -7.95 -1.37 2.56
C PHE A 68 -6.95 -0.44 3.25
N GLU A 69 -7.31 0.82 3.44
CA GLU A 69 -6.49 1.78 4.18
C GLU A 69 -6.36 1.37 5.65
N GLU A 70 -7.48 1.09 6.31
CA GLU A 70 -7.50 0.70 7.72
C GLU A 70 -6.76 -0.62 7.97
N SER A 71 -6.71 -1.49 6.98
CA SER A 71 -6.00 -2.77 7.04
C SER A 71 -4.52 -2.64 6.67
N GLY A 72 -4.04 -1.43 6.34
CA GLY A 72 -2.65 -1.21 5.96
C GLY A 72 -2.30 -1.66 4.55
N ILE A 73 -3.29 -1.98 3.72
CA ILE A 73 -3.08 -2.39 2.33
C ILE A 73 -2.83 -1.19 1.44
N LEU A 74 -3.51 -0.07 1.70
CA LEU A 74 -3.31 1.19 1.00
C LEU A 74 -2.75 2.24 1.93
N MET A 75 -1.92 3.12 1.37
CA MET A 75 -1.48 4.35 2.03
C MET A 75 -2.31 5.52 1.51
N LYS A 76 -2.72 6.38 2.44
CA LYS A 76 -3.43 7.61 2.12
C LYS A 76 -2.45 8.78 2.17
N HIS A 77 -2.47 9.58 1.13
CA HIS A 77 -1.71 10.84 1.07
C HIS A 77 -2.67 12.00 0.96
N ASP A 78 -2.50 12.99 1.84
CA ASP A 78 -3.27 14.22 1.79
C ASP A 78 -2.48 15.26 0.98
N PHE A 79 -3.08 15.71 -0.11
CA PHE A 79 -2.47 16.70 -0.98
C PHE A 79 -3.03 18.10 -0.69
N LYS A 80 -2.31 19.12 -1.16
CA LYS A 80 -2.68 20.53 -0.94
C LYS A 80 -4.03 20.92 -1.54
N ASP A 81 -4.52 20.14 -2.52
CA ASP A 81 -5.83 20.37 -3.12
C ASP A 81 -7.00 19.89 -2.24
N GLY A 82 -6.70 19.39 -1.05
CA GLY A 82 -7.71 18.91 -0.11
C GLY A 82 -8.25 17.51 -0.43
N LYS A 83 -7.74 16.87 -1.46
CA LYS A 83 -8.18 15.52 -1.84
C LYS A 83 -7.24 14.47 -1.30
N ALA A 84 -7.81 13.42 -0.73
CA ALA A 84 -7.05 12.25 -0.32
C ALA A 84 -6.76 11.38 -1.54
N ARG A 85 -5.53 10.96 -1.70
CA ARG A 85 -5.10 10.07 -2.78
C ARG A 85 -4.54 8.81 -2.20
N TYR A 86 -4.64 7.73 -2.94
CA TYR A 86 -4.32 6.40 -2.43
C TYR A 86 -3.31 5.71 -3.34
N GLU A 87 -2.40 4.99 -2.72
CA GLU A 87 -1.48 4.12 -3.44
C GLU A 87 -1.30 2.82 -2.66
N LEU A 88 -0.87 1.77 -3.37
CA LEU A 88 -0.57 0.51 -2.75
C LEU A 88 0.55 0.70 -1.73
N ASN A 89 0.31 0.22 -0.51
CA ASN A 89 1.34 0.20 0.50
C ASN A 89 2.26 -0.97 0.19
N ASP A 90 3.29 -0.70 -0.60
CA ASP A 90 4.33 -1.69 -0.85
C ASP A 90 5.11 -1.86 0.44
N ASP A 91 5.17 -3.09 0.93
CA ASP A 91 5.89 -3.43 2.15
C ASP A 91 7.39 -3.33 1.89
N HIS A 92 7.88 -2.12 1.74
CA HIS A 92 9.29 -1.86 1.58
C HIS A 92 9.79 -0.94 2.70
N ASN A 93 11.05 -1.09 3.00
CA ASN A 93 11.75 -0.27 3.98
C ASN A 93 12.54 0.82 3.26
N HIS A 94 12.91 1.85 3.99
CA HIS A 94 13.63 2.98 3.41
C HIS A 94 14.99 3.14 4.10
N LEU A 95 16.02 3.33 3.30
CA LEU A 95 17.32 3.79 3.74
C LEU A 95 17.46 5.22 3.24
N ILE A 96 17.67 6.15 4.16
CA ILE A 96 17.68 7.59 3.84
C ILE A 96 19.09 8.13 4.07
N ASP A 97 19.68 8.70 3.01
CA ASP A 97 20.93 9.44 3.14
C ASP A 97 20.62 10.83 3.69
N ILE A 98 20.98 11.06 4.96
CA ILE A 98 20.61 12.32 5.62
C ILE A 98 21.35 13.54 5.08
N LYS A 99 22.45 13.35 4.34
CA LYS A 99 23.19 14.46 3.74
C LYS A 99 22.61 14.90 2.40
N THR A 100 22.20 13.94 1.58
CA THR A 100 21.71 14.22 0.23
C THR A 100 20.20 14.18 0.09
N GLY A 101 19.52 13.52 1.04
CA GLY A 101 18.09 13.26 0.95
C GLY A 101 17.72 12.11 0.03
N ASN A 102 18.71 11.42 -0.53
CA ASN A 102 18.44 10.27 -1.39
C ASN A 102 17.86 9.13 -0.59
N ILE A 103 16.89 8.42 -1.21
CA ILE A 103 16.18 7.32 -0.58
C ILE A 103 16.41 6.05 -1.39
N ILE A 104 16.80 4.99 -0.69
CA ILE A 104 16.90 3.64 -1.26
C ILE A 104 15.80 2.80 -0.65
N GLU A 105 14.97 2.20 -1.49
CA GLU A 105 13.94 1.28 -1.06
C GLU A 105 14.52 -0.13 -1.03
N PHE A 106 14.23 -0.88 0.02
CA PHE A 106 14.68 -2.26 0.13
C PHE A 106 13.66 -3.12 0.86
N THR A 107 13.72 -4.42 0.61
CA THR A 107 12.95 -5.41 1.34
C THR A 107 13.92 -6.42 1.95
N SER A 108 13.56 -6.99 3.10
CA SER A 108 14.36 -8.00 3.75
C SER A 108 13.45 -9.01 4.44
N ASP A 109 13.49 -10.25 3.98
CA ASP A 109 12.72 -11.33 4.60
C ASP A 109 13.18 -11.58 6.03
N GLU A 110 14.48 -11.42 6.30
CA GLU A 110 15.03 -11.58 7.64
C GLU A 110 14.43 -10.58 8.62
N ILE A 111 14.37 -9.31 8.24
CA ILE A 111 13.79 -8.25 9.07
C ILE A 111 12.31 -8.53 9.29
N GLU A 112 11.59 -8.86 8.23
CA GLU A 112 10.15 -9.15 8.32
C GLU A 112 9.88 -10.32 9.26
N ASN A 113 10.66 -11.40 9.17
CA ASN A 113 10.51 -12.55 10.04
C ASN A 113 10.80 -12.23 11.49
N ILE A 114 11.81 -11.41 11.77
CA ILE A 114 12.13 -10.95 13.12
C ILE A 114 10.98 -10.14 13.70
N GLN A 115 10.42 -9.23 12.92
CA GLN A 115 9.30 -8.39 13.36
C GLN A 115 8.06 -9.23 13.67
N LYS A 116 7.77 -10.24 12.85
CA LYS A 116 6.66 -11.17 13.10
C LYS A 116 6.87 -11.96 14.39
N LYS A 117 8.08 -12.44 14.62
CA LYS A 117 8.42 -13.19 15.85
C LYS A 117 8.28 -12.32 17.10
N ILE A 118 8.68 -11.06 17.01
CA ILE A 118 8.53 -10.12 18.12
C ILE A 118 7.04 -9.93 18.46
N ALA A 119 6.21 -9.72 17.44
CA ALA A 119 4.77 -9.57 17.65
C ALA A 119 4.14 -10.82 18.29
N GLU A 120 4.48 -11.99 17.77
CA GLU A 120 3.99 -13.28 18.28
C GLU A 120 4.41 -13.52 19.72
N LYS A 121 5.66 -13.19 20.07
CA LYS A 121 6.17 -13.32 21.42
C LYS A 121 5.34 -12.54 22.44
N HIS A 122 4.78 -11.43 22.03
CA HIS A 122 3.93 -10.58 22.87
C HIS A 122 2.43 -10.89 22.72
N GLY A 123 2.07 -11.93 22.00
CA GLY A 123 0.68 -12.33 21.79
C GLY A 123 -0.07 -11.55 20.74
N TYR A 124 0.65 -10.96 19.79
CA TYR A 124 0.07 -10.14 18.71
C TYR A 124 0.36 -10.72 17.35
N LYS A 125 -0.46 -10.32 16.38
CA LYS A 125 -0.24 -10.62 14.98
C LYS A 125 0.24 -9.33 14.29
N LEU A 126 1.36 -9.41 13.58
CA LEU A 126 1.87 -8.27 12.84
C LEU A 126 0.97 -7.97 11.65
N VAL A 127 0.44 -6.76 11.57
CA VAL A 127 -0.41 -6.29 10.46
C VAL A 127 0.40 -5.47 9.47
N ASP A 128 1.26 -4.59 9.98
CA ASP A 128 2.06 -3.71 9.16
C ASP A 128 3.28 -3.26 9.95
N SER A 129 4.32 -2.84 9.24
CA SER A 129 5.52 -2.28 9.86
C SER A 129 6.14 -1.25 8.95
N LYS A 130 6.84 -0.30 9.56
CA LYS A 130 7.63 0.69 8.83
C LYS A 130 9.03 0.68 9.44
N LEU A 131 10.04 0.59 8.59
CA LEU A 131 11.42 0.65 9.00
C LEU A 131 12.14 1.70 8.16
N GLU A 132 12.79 2.62 8.84
CA GLU A 132 13.59 3.66 8.20
C GLU A 132 14.98 3.63 8.80
N LEU A 133 15.99 3.57 7.94
CA LEU A 133 17.38 3.64 8.35
C LEU A 133 17.94 4.99 7.92
N TYR A 134 18.43 5.76 8.88
CA TYR A 134 19.01 7.08 8.62
C TYR A 134 20.54 6.93 8.58
N CYS A 135 21.10 7.16 7.41
CA CYS A 135 22.49 6.78 7.14
C CYS A 135 23.31 7.92 6.54
N VAL A 136 24.60 7.81 6.68
CA VAL A 136 25.57 8.60 5.92
C VAL A 136 26.47 7.63 5.18
N LYS A 137 27.00 8.06 4.04
CA LYS A 137 27.91 7.20 3.27
C LYS A 137 29.08 6.80 4.13
N ASP A 138 29.36 5.50 4.13
CA ASP A 138 30.52 4.93 4.81
C ASP A 138 31.72 5.19 3.92
N LYS A 139 32.59 6.08 4.33
CA LYS A 139 33.71 6.62 3.59
C LYS A 139 33.27 7.59 2.48
N SER A 140 33.76 8.78 2.57
CA SER A 140 33.57 9.80 1.55
C SER A 140 34.40 9.47 0.32
N ASP A 141 33.74 9.07 -0.72
CA ASP A 141 34.33 9.02 -2.05
C ASP A 141 33.95 10.26 -2.82
#